data_54286ba56e26c92abd306743f9b14a46
#
_entry.id   54286ba56e26c92abd306743f9b14a46
#
_cell.length_a   1.000
_cell.length_b   1.000
_cell.length_c   1.000
_cell.angle_alpha   90.00
_cell.angle_beta   90.00
_cell.angle_gamma   90.00
#
_symmetry.space_group_name_H-M   'P 1'
#
loop_
_entity.id
_entity.type
_entity.pdbx_description
1 polymer ?
#
loop_
_entity_poly.entity_id
_entity_poly.type
_entity_poly.pdbx_seq_one_letter_code
_entity_poly.pdbx_strand_id
1 'polypeptide(L)'
;MIEITHRTNGTVLYTAQSAADVRAAVLEAAKAKADLSGANLRGADLSGADLRWANLREADLRGADLSGANLREADLRGADLRWADLRWANLREADLRWADLRWANLREADLREADLSEASSRVVLAVRGLPSGPVEFKPTPDGWRISIGCWREHTTDELRALIAKDTGWPEATGAHVTARRPMLAAVADLCDAWAADRADVLAEIVAKWATKTDAAAVSS
;
A
#
# COMPACT_ATOMS: atom_id res chain seq x y z
N MET A 1 19.06 -27.05 -0.50
CA MET A 1 17.70 -27.20 0.06
C MET A 1 17.43 -26.00 0.93
N ILE A 2 16.36 -25.27 0.67
CA ILE A 2 15.97 -24.06 1.42
C ILE A 2 14.55 -24.25 1.91
N GLU A 3 14.33 -23.96 3.20
CA GLU A 3 13.02 -24.08 3.83
C GLU A 3 12.39 -22.69 4.01
N ILE A 4 11.14 -22.56 3.64
CA ILE A 4 10.30 -21.42 3.97
C ILE A 4 9.50 -21.80 5.19
N THR A 5 9.70 -21.05 6.28
CA THR A 5 9.09 -21.37 7.58
C THR A 5 8.01 -20.38 7.96
N HIS A 6 7.09 -20.79 8.80
CA HIS A 6 6.07 -19.95 9.38
C HIS A 6 6.65 -18.98 10.41
N ARG A 7 6.23 -17.69 10.36
CA ARG A 7 6.80 -16.57 11.13
C ARG A 7 6.70 -16.70 12.65
N THR A 8 5.74 -17.45 13.17
CA THR A 8 5.49 -17.52 14.62
C THR A 8 5.90 -18.83 15.29
N ASN A 9 5.74 -19.97 14.62
CA ASN A 9 5.98 -21.28 15.21
C ASN A 9 7.14 -22.04 14.55
N GLY A 10 7.73 -21.51 13.48
CA GLY A 10 8.87 -22.11 12.78
C GLY A 10 8.53 -23.37 11.99
N THR A 11 7.24 -23.73 11.84
CA THR A 11 6.89 -24.90 11.02
C THR A 11 7.31 -24.67 9.57
N VAL A 12 7.80 -25.73 8.91
CA VAL A 12 8.17 -25.67 7.50
C VAL A 12 6.91 -25.65 6.64
N LEU A 13 6.72 -24.57 5.87
CA LEU A 13 5.63 -24.39 4.93
C LEU A 13 5.97 -24.98 3.56
N TYR A 14 7.21 -24.81 3.16
CA TYR A 14 7.70 -25.33 1.89
C TYR A 14 9.19 -25.64 1.96
N THR A 15 9.61 -26.74 1.33
CA THR A 15 11.02 -27.12 1.19
C THR A 15 11.39 -27.12 -0.29
N ALA A 16 12.15 -26.13 -0.71
CA ALA A 16 12.65 -26.04 -2.08
C ALA A 16 13.87 -26.98 -2.26
N GLN A 17 13.78 -27.85 -3.25
CA GLN A 17 14.78 -28.89 -3.47
C GLN A 17 15.98 -28.37 -4.28
N SER A 18 15.74 -27.45 -5.21
CA SER A 18 16.72 -26.96 -6.17
C SER A 18 17.04 -25.47 -6.06
N ALA A 19 16.42 -24.77 -5.13
CA ALA A 19 16.62 -23.34 -4.95
C ALA A 19 18.02 -22.98 -4.46
N ALA A 20 18.63 -21.97 -5.07
CA ALA A 20 19.94 -21.44 -4.71
C ALA A 20 19.83 -20.41 -3.58
N ASP A 21 18.71 -19.72 -3.47
CA ASP A 21 18.42 -18.66 -2.50
C ASP A 21 16.94 -18.62 -2.12
N VAL A 22 16.57 -17.74 -1.18
CA VAL A 22 15.20 -17.59 -0.69
C VAL A 22 14.26 -17.16 -1.82
N ARG A 23 14.69 -16.30 -2.75
CA ARG A 23 13.89 -15.87 -3.89
C ARG A 23 13.51 -17.07 -4.77
N ALA A 24 14.52 -17.89 -5.15
CA ALA A 24 14.29 -19.08 -5.95
C ALA A 24 13.35 -20.06 -5.23
N ALA A 25 13.48 -20.20 -3.91
CA ALA A 25 12.60 -21.05 -3.09
C ALA A 25 11.14 -20.53 -3.10
N VAL A 26 10.95 -19.22 -2.95
CA VAL A 26 9.61 -18.61 -3.00
C VAL A 26 8.99 -18.75 -4.39
N LEU A 27 9.77 -18.57 -5.45
CA LEU A 27 9.29 -18.75 -6.82
C LEU A 27 8.92 -20.22 -7.11
N GLU A 28 9.71 -21.18 -6.61
CA GLU A 28 9.41 -22.61 -6.69
C GLU A 28 8.10 -22.93 -5.96
N ALA A 29 7.93 -22.41 -4.74
CA ALA A 29 6.71 -22.56 -3.94
C ALA A 29 5.49 -21.94 -4.63
N ALA A 30 5.61 -20.71 -5.12
CA ALA A 30 4.53 -20.01 -5.84
C ALA A 30 4.10 -20.78 -7.10
N LYS A 31 5.06 -21.27 -7.89
CA LYS A 31 4.80 -22.11 -9.07
C LYS A 31 4.10 -23.42 -8.71
N ALA A 32 4.46 -24.01 -7.58
CA ALA A 32 3.82 -25.21 -7.04
C ALA A 32 2.45 -24.92 -6.40
N LYS A 33 2.02 -23.65 -6.33
CA LYS A 33 0.82 -23.17 -5.62
C LYS A 33 0.81 -23.59 -4.16
N ALA A 34 1.98 -23.63 -3.54
CA ALA A 34 2.11 -23.91 -2.12
C ALA A 34 1.44 -22.81 -1.28
N ASP A 35 0.90 -23.20 -0.14
CA ASP A 35 0.39 -22.25 0.83
C ASP A 35 1.55 -21.59 1.59
N LEU A 36 1.77 -20.29 1.32
CA LEU A 36 2.78 -19.47 1.97
C LEU A 36 2.15 -18.55 3.05
N SER A 37 0.95 -18.88 3.50
CA SER A 37 0.31 -18.10 4.56
C SER A 37 1.14 -18.14 5.85
N GLY A 38 1.34 -16.95 6.43
CA GLY A 38 2.20 -16.79 7.60
C GLY A 38 3.70 -17.00 7.35
N ALA A 39 4.16 -17.06 6.11
CA ALA A 39 5.57 -17.26 5.80
C ALA A 39 6.47 -16.15 6.38
N ASN A 40 7.64 -16.53 6.85
CA ASN A 40 8.69 -15.59 7.26
C ASN A 40 9.56 -15.24 6.05
N LEU A 41 9.26 -14.10 5.44
CA LEU A 41 9.96 -13.54 4.27
C LEU A 41 10.57 -12.17 4.58
N ARG A 42 10.85 -11.92 5.86
CA ARG A 42 11.40 -10.65 6.33
C ARG A 42 12.75 -10.37 5.66
N GLY A 43 12.84 -9.18 5.03
CA GLY A 43 14.06 -8.74 4.34
C GLY A 43 14.44 -9.57 3.11
N ALA A 44 13.56 -10.44 2.63
CA ALA A 44 13.83 -11.24 1.44
C ALA A 44 13.96 -10.36 0.19
N ASP A 45 14.91 -10.66 -0.67
CA ASP A 45 14.97 -10.10 -2.02
C ASP A 45 14.02 -10.89 -2.93
N LEU A 46 12.90 -10.28 -3.26
CA LEU A 46 11.87 -10.78 -4.16
C LEU A 46 11.67 -9.84 -5.36
N SER A 47 12.69 -9.02 -5.65
CA SER A 47 12.62 -8.04 -6.73
C SER A 47 12.34 -8.71 -8.07
N GLY A 48 11.33 -8.20 -8.82
CA GLY A 48 10.89 -8.76 -10.10
C GLY A 48 10.32 -10.19 -10.02
N ALA A 49 10.02 -10.72 -8.83
CA ALA A 49 9.47 -12.06 -8.66
C ALA A 49 8.05 -12.19 -9.28
N ASP A 50 7.76 -13.31 -9.91
CA ASP A 50 6.40 -13.64 -10.34
C ASP A 50 5.66 -14.38 -9.22
N LEU A 51 4.83 -13.62 -8.50
CA LEU A 51 4.05 -14.06 -7.34
C LEU A 51 2.54 -13.95 -7.60
N ARG A 52 2.14 -14.01 -8.87
CA ARG A 52 0.72 -14.00 -9.24
C ARG A 52 -0.01 -15.14 -8.57
N TRP A 53 -1.20 -14.82 -8.00
CA TRP A 53 -2.07 -15.77 -7.30
C TRP A 53 -1.44 -16.43 -6.07
N ALA A 54 -0.29 -15.97 -5.62
CA ALA A 54 0.35 -16.51 -4.42
C ALA A 54 -0.51 -16.29 -3.17
N ASN A 55 -0.62 -17.29 -2.32
CA ASN A 55 -1.21 -17.14 -0.99
C ASN A 55 -0.11 -16.67 -0.02
N LEU A 56 -0.12 -15.38 0.29
CA LEU A 56 0.81 -14.71 1.21
C LEU A 56 0.07 -14.10 2.42
N ARG A 57 -1.10 -14.65 2.75
CA ARG A 57 -1.89 -14.18 3.90
C ARG A 57 -1.04 -14.18 5.15
N GLU A 58 -1.15 -13.08 5.92
CA GLU A 58 -0.43 -12.94 7.19
C GLU A 58 1.09 -13.16 7.11
N ALA A 59 1.69 -13.20 5.92
CA ALA A 59 3.14 -13.35 5.78
C ALA A 59 3.89 -12.15 6.39
N ASP A 60 5.06 -12.41 6.94
CA ASP A 60 6.01 -11.36 7.38
C ASP A 60 6.90 -10.96 6.20
N LEU A 61 6.56 -9.87 5.55
CA LEU A 61 7.27 -9.27 4.42
C LEU A 61 7.97 -7.96 4.82
N ARG A 62 8.20 -7.74 6.11
CA ARG A 62 8.84 -6.52 6.60
C ARG A 62 10.21 -6.29 5.96
N GLY A 63 10.37 -5.12 5.35
CA GLY A 63 11.63 -4.74 4.70
C GLY A 63 12.01 -5.62 3.51
N ALA A 64 11.10 -6.45 3.00
CA ALA A 64 11.36 -7.21 1.78
C ALA A 64 11.48 -6.28 0.57
N ASP A 65 12.34 -6.61 -0.36
CA ASP A 65 12.41 -5.98 -1.67
C ASP A 65 11.45 -6.72 -2.63
N LEU A 66 10.34 -6.08 -2.93
CA LEU A 66 9.31 -6.50 -3.88
C LEU A 66 9.27 -5.58 -5.11
N SER A 67 10.35 -4.81 -5.34
CA SER A 67 10.40 -3.86 -6.44
C SER A 67 10.23 -4.56 -7.79
N GLY A 68 9.29 -4.06 -8.60
CA GLY A 68 8.94 -4.67 -9.89
C GLY A 68 8.32 -6.07 -9.81
N ALA A 69 8.03 -6.60 -8.62
CA ALA A 69 7.39 -7.91 -8.48
C ALA A 69 5.99 -7.92 -9.09
N ASN A 70 5.59 -9.04 -9.65
CA ASN A 70 4.24 -9.26 -10.15
C ASN A 70 3.41 -9.99 -9.08
N LEU A 71 2.59 -9.22 -8.37
CA LEU A 71 1.69 -9.66 -7.29
C LEU A 71 0.22 -9.63 -7.73
N ARG A 72 -0.02 -9.63 -9.04
CA ARG A 72 -1.38 -9.59 -9.56
C ARG A 72 -2.22 -10.75 -9.01
N GLU A 73 -3.41 -10.42 -8.49
CA GLU A 73 -4.35 -11.38 -7.88
C GLU A 73 -3.74 -12.17 -6.69
N ALA A 74 -2.66 -11.69 -6.09
CA ALA A 74 -2.11 -12.31 -4.89
C ALA A 74 -2.99 -12.04 -3.66
N ASP A 75 -3.07 -13.01 -2.76
CA ASP A 75 -3.73 -12.87 -1.46
C ASP A 75 -2.71 -12.41 -0.42
N LEU A 76 -2.75 -11.12 -0.09
CA LEU A 76 -1.87 -10.45 0.88
C LEU A 76 -2.62 -10.02 2.15
N ARG A 77 -3.79 -10.60 2.40
CA ARG A 77 -4.61 -10.25 3.57
C ARG A 77 -3.86 -10.39 4.86
N GLY A 78 -3.85 -9.31 5.65
CA GLY A 78 -3.15 -9.29 6.94
C GLY A 78 -1.63 -9.42 6.86
N ALA A 79 -1.03 -9.35 5.67
CA ALA A 79 0.42 -9.40 5.51
C ALA A 79 1.09 -8.18 6.15
N ASP A 80 2.24 -8.39 6.78
CA ASP A 80 3.06 -7.33 7.34
C ASP A 80 4.07 -6.85 6.29
N LEU A 81 3.71 -5.79 5.59
CA LEU A 81 4.50 -5.16 4.52
C LEU A 81 5.26 -3.91 5.00
N ARG A 82 5.40 -3.72 6.30
CA ARG A 82 6.11 -2.55 6.84
C ARG A 82 7.52 -2.47 6.30
N TRP A 83 7.89 -1.26 5.82
CA TRP A 83 9.22 -1.00 5.26
C TRP A 83 9.54 -1.77 3.98
N ALA A 84 8.59 -2.49 3.39
CA ALA A 84 8.79 -3.18 2.12
C ALA A 84 8.98 -2.20 0.97
N ASP A 85 9.82 -2.56 0.02
CA ASP A 85 9.97 -1.83 -1.23
C ASP A 85 9.05 -2.45 -2.30
N LEU A 86 7.97 -1.76 -2.63
CA LEU A 86 6.96 -2.16 -3.62
C LEU A 86 7.02 -1.26 -4.87
N ARG A 87 8.13 -0.58 -5.10
CA ARG A 87 8.27 0.28 -6.29
C ARG A 87 8.07 -0.52 -7.56
N TRP A 88 7.26 0.03 -8.48
CA TRP A 88 6.94 -0.61 -9.76
C TRP A 88 6.29 -2.00 -9.64
N ALA A 89 5.88 -2.43 -8.47
CA ALA A 89 5.18 -3.70 -8.29
C ALA A 89 3.81 -3.66 -8.99
N ASN A 90 3.43 -4.78 -9.59
CA ASN A 90 2.10 -4.98 -10.13
C ASN A 90 1.22 -5.64 -9.06
N LEU A 91 0.36 -4.84 -8.42
CA LEU A 91 -0.59 -5.25 -7.39
C LEU A 91 -2.04 -5.26 -7.90
N ARG A 92 -2.23 -5.31 -9.21
CA ARG A 92 -3.59 -5.33 -9.78
C ARG A 92 -4.40 -6.49 -9.23
N GLU A 93 -5.65 -6.19 -8.84
CA GLU A 93 -6.57 -7.21 -8.34
C GLU A 93 -6.05 -7.97 -7.10
N ALA A 94 -4.98 -7.49 -6.44
CA ALA A 94 -4.46 -8.09 -5.22
C ALA A 94 -5.39 -7.80 -4.04
N ASP A 95 -5.51 -8.77 -3.14
CA ASP A 95 -6.26 -8.62 -1.89
C ASP A 95 -5.29 -8.20 -0.76
N LEU A 96 -5.32 -6.91 -0.41
CA LEU A 96 -4.50 -6.29 0.62
C LEU A 96 -5.29 -5.96 1.89
N ARG A 97 -6.48 -6.52 2.06
CA ARG A 97 -7.31 -6.26 3.25
C ARG A 97 -6.55 -6.57 4.52
N TRP A 98 -6.63 -5.64 5.49
CA TRP A 98 -5.92 -5.73 6.78
C TRP A 98 -4.39 -5.77 6.68
N ALA A 99 -3.79 -5.62 5.51
CA ALA A 99 -2.33 -5.57 5.36
C ALA A 99 -1.73 -4.34 6.07
N ASP A 100 -0.57 -4.53 6.68
CA ASP A 100 0.19 -3.43 7.28
C ASP A 100 1.22 -2.87 6.29
N LEU A 101 0.86 -1.78 5.63
CA LEU A 101 1.69 -1.08 4.64
C LEU A 101 2.48 0.09 5.24
N ARG A 102 2.55 0.21 6.56
CA ARG A 102 3.25 1.33 7.20
C ARG A 102 4.72 1.40 6.77
N TRP A 103 5.12 2.56 6.24
CA TRP A 103 6.48 2.80 5.75
C TRP A 103 6.86 1.99 4.49
N ALA A 104 5.94 1.30 3.85
CA ALA A 104 6.17 0.67 2.56
C ALA A 104 6.36 1.72 1.46
N ASN A 105 7.20 1.44 0.49
CA ASN A 105 7.43 2.31 -0.66
C ASN A 105 6.62 1.81 -1.87
N LEU A 106 5.49 2.43 -2.12
CA LEU A 106 4.56 2.09 -3.21
C LEU A 106 4.75 2.97 -4.48
N ARG A 107 5.91 3.62 -4.63
CA ARG A 107 6.14 4.49 -5.79
C ARG A 107 6.00 3.70 -7.09
N GLU A 108 5.15 4.24 -8.00
CA GLU A 108 4.89 3.65 -9.32
C GLU A 108 4.33 2.21 -9.26
N ALA A 109 3.83 1.76 -8.11
CA ALA A 109 3.09 0.51 -8.01
C ALA A 109 1.73 0.60 -8.72
N ASP A 110 1.34 -0.47 -9.39
CA ASP A 110 0.04 -0.59 -10.04
C ASP A 110 -0.97 -1.23 -9.09
N LEU A 111 -1.83 -0.42 -8.47
CA LEU A 111 -2.85 -0.82 -7.51
C LEU A 111 -4.26 -0.89 -8.11
N ARG A 112 -4.40 -0.93 -9.44
CA ARG A 112 -5.72 -0.98 -10.07
C ARG A 112 -6.49 -2.21 -9.63
N GLU A 113 -7.73 -2.00 -9.17
CA GLU A 113 -8.62 -3.07 -8.70
C GLU A 113 -8.09 -3.86 -7.48
N ALA A 114 -7.06 -3.35 -6.79
CA ALA A 114 -6.62 -3.93 -5.53
C ALA A 114 -7.60 -3.59 -4.40
N ASP A 115 -7.86 -4.55 -3.52
CA ASP A 115 -8.67 -4.33 -2.31
C ASP A 115 -7.76 -3.95 -1.14
N LEU A 116 -7.84 -2.69 -0.74
CA LEU A 116 -7.07 -2.10 0.37
C LEU A 116 -7.94 -1.86 1.61
N SER A 117 -9.13 -2.44 1.68
CA SER A 117 -10.04 -2.27 2.81
C SER A 117 -9.33 -2.65 4.11
N GLU A 118 -9.40 -1.76 5.10
CA GLU A 118 -8.78 -1.93 6.41
C GLU A 118 -7.24 -2.12 6.39
N ALA A 119 -6.58 -1.87 5.26
CA ALA A 119 -5.12 -1.82 5.21
C ALA A 119 -4.59 -0.59 5.98
N SER A 120 -3.50 -0.78 6.75
CA SER A 120 -2.87 0.33 7.47
C SER A 120 -1.65 0.87 6.72
N SER A 121 -1.61 2.18 6.53
CA SER A 121 -0.48 2.85 5.87
C SER A 121 -0.01 4.07 6.64
N ARG A 122 1.28 4.30 6.67
CA ARG A 122 1.92 5.53 7.19
C ARG A 122 2.67 6.29 6.10
N VAL A 123 2.28 6.14 4.88
CA VAL A 123 3.04 6.66 3.73
C VAL A 123 2.45 7.97 3.26
N VAL A 124 3.33 8.91 2.94
CA VAL A 124 3.08 9.81 1.83
C VAL A 124 2.97 8.90 0.61
N LEU A 125 1.76 8.57 0.23
CA LEU A 125 1.48 7.70 -0.90
C LEU A 125 1.89 8.45 -2.18
N ALA A 126 3.15 8.33 -2.56
CA ALA A 126 3.59 8.80 -3.86
C ALA A 126 3.24 7.74 -4.91
N VAL A 127 1.95 7.56 -5.20
CA VAL A 127 1.52 6.79 -6.36
C VAL A 127 1.88 7.61 -7.59
N ARG A 128 2.96 7.25 -8.25
CA ARG A 128 3.32 7.79 -9.58
C ARG A 128 2.76 6.87 -10.65
N GLY A 129 2.40 7.41 -11.76
CA GLY A 129 1.72 6.74 -12.88
C GLY A 129 0.44 7.47 -13.26
N LEU A 130 0.07 8.46 -12.44
CA LEU A 130 -0.86 9.49 -12.88
C LEU A 130 -0.08 10.56 -13.63
N PRO A 131 -0.49 10.97 -14.82
CA PRO A 131 0.10 12.12 -15.51
C PRO A 131 0.13 13.40 -14.65
N SER A 132 -0.66 13.44 -13.59
CA SER A 132 -0.84 14.57 -12.68
C SER A 132 0.12 14.61 -11.47
N GLY A 133 1.09 13.70 -11.36
CA GLY A 133 2.09 13.74 -10.30
C GLY A 133 1.78 12.86 -9.06
N PRO A 134 2.55 13.01 -7.98
CA PRO A 134 2.41 12.15 -6.80
C PRO A 134 1.10 12.42 -6.05
N VAL A 135 0.58 11.37 -5.42
CA VAL A 135 -0.49 11.49 -4.42
C VAL A 135 0.17 11.69 -3.05
N GLU A 136 -0.23 12.73 -2.35
CA GLU A 136 0.18 13.02 -0.98
C GLU A 136 -1.05 12.99 -0.06
N PHE A 137 -0.97 12.30 1.06
CA PHE A 137 -1.97 12.30 2.11
C PHE A 137 -1.35 12.75 3.40
N LYS A 138 -1.82 13.86 3.94
CA LYS A 138 -1.22 14.52 5.11
C LYS A 138 -2.27 14.99 6.13
N PRO A 139 -1.92 15.03 7.42
CA PRO A 139 -2.76 15.66 8.42
C PRO A 139 -2.71 17.18 8.29
N THR A 140 -3.85 17.82 8.56
CA THR A 140 -3.98 19.26 8.68
C THR A 140 -4.79 19.60 9.94
N PRO A 141 -4.86 20.88 10.38
CA PRO A 141 -5.70 21.27 11.52
C PRO A 141 -7.18 20.88 11.35
N ASP A 142 -7.66 20.84 10.11
CA ASP A 142 -9.04 20.50 9.76
C ASP A 142 -9.26 19.03 9.43
N GLY A 143 -8.29 18.16 9.72
CA GLY A 143 -8.31 16.73 9.42
C GLY A 143 -7.37 16.32 8.30
N TRP A 144 -7.57 15.12 7.79
CA TRP A 144 -6.74 14.58 6.72
C TRP A 144 -7.05 15.21 5.36
N ARG A 145 -5.99 15.52 4.61
CA ARG A 145 -6.10 16.07 3.24
C ARG A 145 -5.26 15.29 2.26
N ILE A 146 -5.84 15.05 1.09
CA ILE A 146 -5.20 14.39 -0.06
C ILE A 146 -4.86 15.43 -1.12
N SER A 147 -3.71 15.26 -1.75
CA SER A 147 -3.28 16.06 -2.90
C SER A 147 -2.83 15.16 -4.03
N ILE A 148 -3.26 15.46 -5.26
CA ILE A 148 -2.92 14.71 -6.47
C ILE A 148 -2.52 15.72 -7.54
N GLY A 149 -1.22 15.89 -7.76
CA GLY A 149 -0.72 16.89 -8.70
C GLY A 149 -1.18 18.31 -8.35
N CYS A 150 -1.94 18.93 -9.24
CA CYS A 150 -2.50 20.28 -9.03
C CYS A 150 -3.79 20.30 -8.18
N TRP A 151 -4.44 19.14 -7.98
CA TRP A 151 -5.62 18.98 -7.12
C TRP A 151 -5.17 18.78 -5.67
N ARG A 152 -5.21 19.85 -4.86
CA ARG A 152 -4.54 19.88 -3.56
C ARG A 152 -5.50 20.11 -2.40
N GLU A 153 -5.17 19.47 -1.27
CA GLU A 153 -5.79 19.70 0.05
C GLU A 153 -7.29 19.40 0.12
N HIS A 154 -7.70 18.34 -0.55
CA HIS A 154 -9.07 17.84 -0.52
C HIS A 154 -9.25 16.69 0.48
N THR A 155 -10.50 16.39 0.81
CA THR A 155 -10.87 15.21 1.62
C THR A 155 -10.97 13.96 0.73
N THR A 156 -10.99 12.79 1.35
CA THR A 156 -11.25 11.53 0.65
C THR A 156 -12.68 11.48 0.08
N ASP A 157 -13.66 12.11 0.76
CA ASP A 157 -15.03 12.24 0.25
C ASP A 157 -15.10 13.10 -1.00
N GLU A 158 -14.36 14.20 -1.06
CA GLU A 158 -14.26 15.03 -2.27
C GLU A 158 -13.57 14.27 -3.41
N LEU A 159 -12.57 13.42 -3.09
CA LEU A 159 -11.96 12.53 -4.07
C LEU A 159 -12.97 11.51 -4.61
N ARG A 160 -13.76 10.87 -3.74
CA ARG A 160 -14.84 9.95 -4.17
C ARG A 160 -15.88 10.65 -5.02
N ALA A 161 -16.26 11.87 -4.64
CA ALA A 161 -17.19 12.69 -5.44
C ALA A 161 -16.61 13.05 -6.82
N LEU A 162 -15.30 13.28 -6.92
CA LEU A 162 -14.61 13.46 -8.20
C LEU A 162 -14.59 12.18 -9.02
N ILE A 163 -14.27 11.04 -8.39
CA ILE A 163 -14.23 9.71 -9.03
C ILE A 163 -15.59 9.35 -9.64
N ALA A 164 -16.70 9.75 -9.02
CA ALA A 164 -18.05 9.49 -9.49
C ALA A 164 -18.44 10.31 -10.73
N LYS A 165 -17.71 11.39 -11.05
CA LYS A 165 -18.04 12.30 -12.17
C LYS A 165 -17.30 11.89 -13.44
N ASP A 166 -17.91 12.19 -14.60
CA ASP A 166 -17.28 12.03 -15.92
C ASP A 166 -16.49 13.27 -16.36
N THR A 167 -16.68 14.39 -15.68
CA THR A 167 -16.07 15.68 -15.98
C THR A 167 -15.50 16.36 -14.74
N GLY A 168 -14.66 17.35 -14.93
CA GLY A 168 -14.06 18.13 -13.83
C GLY A 168 -12.80 17.51 -13.24
N TRP A 169 -12.23 16.50 -13.90
CA TRP A 169 -10.97 15.90 -13.51
C TRP A 169 -9.80 16.82 -13.87
N PRO A 170 -8.89 17.07 -12.95
CA PRO A 170 -7.65 17.79 -13.27
C PRO A 170 -6.86 17.02 -14.34
N GLU A 171 -6.57 17.69 -15.44
CA GLU A 171 -5.69 17.18 -16.52
C GLU A 171 -6.10 15.82 -17.12
N ALA A 172 -7.37 15.42 -17.02
CA ALA A 172 -7.86 14.16 -17.58
C ALA A 172 -9.24 14.29 -18.22
N THR A 173 -9.44 13.64 -19.36
CA THR A 173 -10.72 13.55 -20.08
C THR A 173 -10.90 12.15 -20.69
N GLY A 174 -12.16 11.73 -20.87
CA GLY A 174 -12.50 10.51 -21.60
C GLY A 174 -11.83 9.25 -21.05
N ALA A 175 -11.12 8.50 -21.89
CA ALA A 175 -10.48 7.23 -21.55
C ALA A 175 -9.48 7.34 -20.38
N HIS A 176 -8.84 8.49 -20.21
CA HIS A 176 -7.93 8.72 -19.09
C HIS A 176 -8.66 8.77 -17.75
N VAL A 177 -9.87 9.31 -17.70
CA VAL A 177 -10.72 9.29 -16.50
C VAL A 177 -11.07 7.85 -16.14
N THR A 178 -11.53 7.06 -17.10
CA THR A 178 -11.89 5.65 -16.89
C THR A 178 -10.72 4.82 -16.35
N ALA A 179 -9.52 5.00 -16.91
CA ALA A 179 -8.32 4.28 -16.47
C ALA A 179 -7.85 4.67 -15.07
N ARG A 180 -8.12 5.92 -14.62
CA ARG A 180 -7.68 6.42 -13.31
C ARG A 180 -8.62 6.06 -12.17
N ARG A 181 -9.92 5.88 -12.45
CA ARG A 181 -10.96 5.64 -11.44
C ARG A 181 -10.62 4.52 -10.46
N PRO A 182 -10.32 3.29 -10.91
CA PRO A 182 -10.05 2.19 -9.99
C PRO A 182 -8.87 2.47 -9.06
N MET A 183 -7.82 3.09 -9.59
CA MET A 183 -6.64 3.41 -8.82
C MET A 183 -6.90 4.49 -7.77
N LEU A 184 -7.65 5.53 -8.12
CA LEU A 184 -7.99 6.60 -7.18
C LEU A 184 -8.99 6.13 -6.13
N ALA A 185 -9.89 5.20 -6.46
CA ALA A 185 -10.76 4.55 -5.48
C ALA A 185 -9.93 3.77 -4.46
N ALA A 186 -8.99 2.93 -4.91
CA ALA A 186 -8.08 2.21 -4.02
C ALA A 186 -7.24 3.16 -3.14
N VAL A 187 -6.79 4.31 -3.70
CA VAL A 187 -6.10 5.34 -2.92
C VAL A 187 -7.01 5.95 -1.85
N ALA A 188 -8.26 6.26 -2.17
CA ALA A 188 -9.20 6.81 -1.20
C ALA A 188 -9.46 5.83 -0.04
N ASP A 189 -9.66 4.54 -0.36
CA ASP A 189 -9.87 3.49 0.63
C ASP A 189 -8.65 3.32 1.56
N LEU A 190 -7.45 3.34 0.98
CA LEU A 190 -6.22 3.28 1.76
C LEU A 190 -6.07 4.51 2.68
N CYS A 191 -6.40 5.71 2.19
CA CYS A 191 -6.35 6.93 2.99
C CYS A 191 -7.34 6.88 4.15
N ASP A 192 -8.56 6.39 3.93
CA ASP A 192 -9.58 6.30 4.98
C ASP A 192 -9.22 5.25 6.03
N ALA A 193 -8.77 4.06 5.60
CA ALA A 193 -8.29 3.03 6.51
C ALA A 193 -7.13 3.53 7.38
N TRP A 194 -6.21 4.26 6.76
CA TRP A 194 -5.08 4.84 7.47
C TRP A 194 -5.51 5.96 8.43
N ALA A 195 -6.46 6.82 8.04
CA ALA A 195 -6.99 7.87 8.88
C ALA A 195 -7.73 7.31 10.11
N ALA A 196 -8.53 6.25 9.91
CA ALA A 196 -9.24 5.58 10.98
C ALA A 196 -8.30 4.96 12.03
N ASP A 197 -7.24 4.28 11.57
CA ASP A 197 -6.22 3.67 12.44
C ASP A 197 -5.39 4.73 13.23
N ARG A 198 -5.51 6.02 12.86
CA ARG A 198 -4.72 7.11 13.44
C ARG A 198 -5.53 8.31 13.90
N ALA A 199 -6.76 8.07 14.27
CA ALA A 199 -7.62 9.12 14.80
C ALA A 199 -7.05 9.77 16.08
N ASP A 200 -6.40 8.96 16.93
CA ASP A 200 -5.68 9.39 18.12
C ASP A 200 -4.45 10.26 17.79
N VAL A 201 -3.66 9.85 16.79
CA VAL A 201 -2.49 10.61 16.30
C VAL A 201 -2.93 11.95 15.70
N LEU A 202 -4.02 11.97 14.93
CA LEU A 202 -4.57 13.21 14.40
C LEU A 202 -5.01 14.13 15.54
N ALA A 203 -5.72 13.61 16.54
CA ALA A 203 -6.16 14.39 17.70
C ALA A 203 -4.97 15.00 18.45
N GLU A 204 -3.89 14.24 18.64
CA GLU A 204 -2.66 14.73 19.28
C GLU A 204 -1.97 15.83 18.44
N ILE A 205 -1.90 15.67 17.11
CA ILE A 205 -1.32 16.67 16.21
C ILE A 205 -2.17 17.95 16.21
N VAL A 206 -3.49 17.84 16.10
CA VAL A 206 -4.41 18.97 16.10
C VAL A 206 -4.30 19.74 17.43
N ALA A 207 -4.22 19.03 18.57
CA ALA A 207 -4.02 19.66 19.87
C ALA A 207 -2.67 20.44 19.94
N LYS A 208 -1.60 19.89 19.37
CA LYS A 208 -0.29 20.58 19.30
C LYS A 208 -0.34 21.83 18.41
N TRP A 209 -1.12 21.82 17.33
CA TRP A 209 -1.30 22.99 16.49
C TRP A 209 -2.13 24.09 17.18
N ALA A 210 -3.19 23.73 17.89
CA ALA A 210 -4.01 24.68 18.64
C ALA A 210 -3.17 25.45 19.66
N THR A 211 -2.33 24.77 20.43
CA THR A 211 -1.45 25.42 21.41
C THR A 211 -0.40 26.35 20.79
N LYS A 212 -0.01 26.10 19.54
CA LYS A 212 0.99 26.91 18.82
C LYS A 212 0.40 28.20 18.25
N THR A 213 -0.89 28.16 17.84
CA THR A 213 -1.65 29.34 17.39
C THR A 213 -1.93 30.29 18.54
N ASP A 214 -2.29 29.78 19.72
CA ASP A 214 -2.54 30.57 20.90
C ASP A 214 -1.25 31.29 21.43
N ALA A 215 -0.11 30.59 21.33
CA ALA A 215 1.19 31.18 21.72
C ALA A 215 1.64 32.29 20.76
N ALA A 216 1.28 32.24 19.49
CA ALA A 216 1.58 33.28 18.51
C ALA A 216 0.66 34.49 18.61
N ALA A 217 -0.59 34.29 19.08
CA ALA A 217 -1.54 35.36 19.27
C ALA A 217 -1.30 36.18 20.56
N VAL A 218 -0.55 35.64 21.53
CA VAL A 218 -0.19 36.34 22.80
C VAL A 218 1.10 37.16 22.67
N SER A 219 1.87 36.97 21.56
CA SER A 219 3.15 37.65 21.30
C SER A 219 3.05 38.79 20.25
N SER A 220 1.84 39.13 19.83
CA SER A 220 1.52 40.27 18.94
C SER A 220 0.68 41.31 19.71
#